data_ff121f1a8896c4b3a797a72a5c7784e8
#
_entry.id   ff121f1a8896c4b3a797a72a5c7784e8
#
_cell.length_a   1.000
_cell.length_b   1.000
_cell.length_c   1.000
_cell.angle_alpha   90.00
_cell.angle_beta   90.00
_cell.angle_gamma   90.00
#
_symmetry.space_group_name_H-M   'P 1'
#
loop_
_entity.id
_entity.type
_entity.pdbx_description
1 polymer ?
#
loop_
_entity_poly.entity_id
_entity_poly.type
_entity_poly.pdbx_seq_one_letter_code
_entity_poly.pdbx_strand_id
1 'polypeptide(L)'
;MVPAVAGAFLLGFSSIFTGLNMVVTIHKFKPKGMGWFKMPLSLWGIYATAVIQVLATPVLGLTLLLLFVERIVGIGIFDPALGGDPVLFQHFFWFYSHPAVYIMILPAMAVMSELITVFAKKHIFGYSFIAYSSIGLALLSFLVWGHHMFVSGQSTLANMVFSALTFSVAIPSAIKVFNWIATLYKADIHLDSPMIWALMFILLFAIGGLTGIFLGTLNVDVHLHDTYFVVSHFHYVMMGSALIAFFGALHYWWPKMTGKMYAEKPAVIMALMVFFSFNLTFLPQFVMGARGMPRRYFDYDPRFELMHQLSSLGAFIMGVTLFCILMNLLISLKTGKKAPANPWGGTTLEWQTSSPPPLYNFPVGQPIPLPELYEYDNLVKDEVNGGWHYKKDDAATEA
;
A
#
# COMPACT_ATOMS: atom_id res chain seq x y z
N MET A 1 -2.78 -2.54 30.38
CA MET A 1 -2.63 -3.62 29.37
C MET A 1 -3.98 -4.25 29.01
N VAL A 2 -4.79 -4.78 29.93
CA VAL A 2 -6.06 -5.47 29.66
C VAL A 2 -7.03 -4.69 28.76
N PRO A 3 -7.33 -3.38 29.00
CA PRO A 3 -8.20 -2.61 28.11
C PRO A 3 -7.66 -2.45 26.68
N ALA A 4 -6.33 -2.33 26.53
CA ALA A 4 -5.70 -2.21 25.22
C ALA A 4 -5.82 -3.51 24.40
N VAL A 5 -5.62 -4.67 25.06
CA VAL A 5 -5.78 -6.00 24.42
C VAL A 5 -7.23 -6.22 24.02
N ALA A 6 -8.19 -5.89 24.89
CA ALA A 6 -9.61 -5.97 24.58
C ALA A 6 -10.01 -5.05 23.41
N GLY A 7 -9.49 -3.81 23.38
CA GLY A 7 -9.72 -2.88 22.29
C GLY A 7 -9.16 -3.39 20.96
N ALA A 8 -7.94 -3.94 20.95
CA ALA A 8 -7.35 -4.53 19.76
C ALA A 8 -8.12 -5.78 19.27
N PHE A 9 -8.63 -6.60 20.19
CA PHE A 9 -9.51 -7.72 19.87
C PHE A 9 -10.78 -7.26 19.14
N LEU A 10 -11.43 -6.21 19.65
CA LEU A 10 -12.63 -5.63 19.02
C LEU A 10 -12.32 -5.04 17.63
N LEU A 11 -11.17 -4.39 17.47
CA LEU A 11 -10.72 -3.89 16.16
C LEU A 11 -10.50 -5.02 15.13
N GLY A 12 -10.18 -6.23 15.59
CA GLY A 12 -10.09 -7.42 14.74
C GLY A 12 -11.40 -7.71 14.01
N PHE A 13 -12.55 -7.58 14.66
CA PHE A 13 -13.87 -7.75 14.01
C PHE A 13 -14.11 -6.71 12.93
N SER A 14 -13.73 -5.45 13.17
CA SER A 14 -13.81 -4.40 12.15
C SER A 14 -13.01 -4.75 10.89
N SER A 15 -11.80 -5.28 11.05
CA SER A 15 -10.97 -5.74 9.95
C SER A 15 -11.62 -6.89 9.16
N ILE A 16 -12.13 -7.91 9.87
CA ILE A 16 -12.81 -9.06 9.25
C ILE A 16 -14.03 -8.59 8.45
N PHE A 17 -14.88 -7.75 9.04
CA PHE A 17 -16.08 -7.25 8.38
C PHE A 17 -15.76 -6.35 7.18
N THR A 18 -14.70 -5.57 7.25
CA THR A 18 -14.21 -4.79 6.11
C THR A 18 -13.79 -5.71 4.96
N GLY A 19 -12.99 -6.74 5.25
CA GLY A 19 -12.60 -7.72 4.24
C GLY A 19 -13.79 -8.44 3.62
N LEU A 20 -14.73 -8.92 4.45
CA LEU A 20 -15.95 -9.58 4.00
C LEU A 20 -16.80 -8.63 3.13
N ASN A 21 -16.98 -7.38 3.54
CA ASN A 21 -17.71 -6.38 2.78
C ASN A 21 -17.10 -6.17 1.38
N MET A 22 -15.78 -6.03 1.28
CA MET A 22 -15.10 -5.87 -0.01
C MET A 22 -15.28 -7.09 -0.92
N VAL A 23 -15.11 -8.31 -0.39
CA VAL A 23 -15.35 -9.55 -1.15
C VAL A 23 -16.78 -9.59 -1.68
N VAL A 24 -17.78 -9.39 -0.80
CA VAL A 24 -19.20 -9.44 -1.16
C VAL A 24 -19.54 -8.34 -2.18
N THR A 25 -19.01 -7.13 -2.01
CA THR A 25 -19.23 -6.01 -2.94
C THR A 25 -18.73 -6.36 -4.34
N ILE A 26 -17.50 -6.87 -4.47
CA ILE A 26 -16.96 -7.25 -5.78
C ILE A 26 -17.78 -8.37 -6.42
N HIS A 27 -18.19 -9.38 -5.66
CA HIS A 27 -18.99 -10.49 -6.21
C HIS A 27 -20.41 -10.10 -6.59
N LYS A 28 -21.08 -9.23 -5.82
CA LYS A 28 -22.51 -8.93 -5.97
C LYS A 28 -22.78 -7.69 -6.81
N PHE A 29 -21.91 -6.68 -6.76
CA PHE A 29 -22.14 -5.38 -7.37
C PHE A 29 -21.26 -5.09 -8.59
N LYS A 30 -20.40 -6.02 -8.98
CA LYS A 30 -19.67 -5.93 -10.24
C LYS A 30 -20.67 -5.79 -11.40
N PRO A 31 -20.51 -4.82 -12.32
CA PRO A 31 -21.43 -4.62 -13.46
C PRO A 31 -21.61 -5.89 -14.28
N LYS A 32 -22.83 -6.11 -14.78
CA LYS A 32 -23.13 -7.23 -15.69
C LYS A 32 -22.25 -7.12 -16.93
N GLY A 33 -21.62 -8.22 -17.34
CA GLY A 33 -20.69 -8.26 -18.48
C GLY A 33 -19.22 -7.99 -18.14
N MET A 34 -18.91 -7.46 -16.95
CA MET A 34 -17.53 -7.32 -16.49
C MET A 34 -16.97 -8.66 -16.02
N GLY A 35 -16.16 -9.33 -16.83
CA GLY A 35 -15.38 -10.50 -16.42
C GLY A 35 -14.27 -10.14 -15.43
N TRP A 36 -13.66 -11.16 -14.77
CA TRP A 36 -12.56 -10.94 -13.83
C TRP A 36 -11.38 -10.19 -14.47
N PHE A 37 -10.98 -10.56 -15.68
CA PHE A 37 -9.88 -9.90 -16.40
C PHE A 37 -10.28 -8.60 -17.12
N LYS A 38 -11.50 -8.11 -16.87
CA LYS A 38 -11.95 -6.76 -17.24
C LYS A 38 -12.08 -5.83 -16.02
N MET A 39 -11.68 -6.29 -14.84
CA MET A 39 -11.65 -5.45 -13.63
C MET A 39 -10.39 -4.60 -13.60
N PRO A 40 -10.46 -3.35 -13.10
CA PRO A 40 -9.28 -2.57 -12.76
C PRO A 40 -8.31 -3.32 -11.83
N LEU A 41 -7.01 -3.13 -12.01
CA LEU A 41 -6.00 -3.78 -11.17
C LEU A 41 -6.08 -3.34 -9.71
N SER A 42 -6.62 -2.14 -9.45
CA SER A 42 -6.97 -1.68 -8.11
C SER A 42 -7.91 -2.65 -7.39
N LEU A 43 -8.92 -3.17 -8.08
CA LEU A 43 -9.85 -4.14 -7.50
C LEU A 43 -9.21 -5.51 -7.24
N TRP A 44 -8.23 -5.94 -8.05
CA TRP A 44 -7.49 -7.17 -7.78
C TRP A 44 -6.65 -7.07 -6.49
N GLY A 45 -5.98 -5.93 -6.27
CA GLY A 45 -5.23 -5.72 -5.03
C GLY A 45 -6.13 -5.63 -3.80
N ILE A 46 -7.26 -4.91 -3.90
CA ILE A 46 -8.26 -4.82 -2.82
C ILE A 46 -8.87 -6.21 -2.53
N TYR A 47 -9.19 -6.99 -3.55
CA TYR A 47 -9.72 -8.34 -3.37
C TYR A 47 -8.72 -9.27 -2.67
N ALA A 48 -7.47 -9.28 -3.11
CA ALA A 48 -6.40 -10.05 -2.47
C ALA A 48 -6.21 -9.64 -0.99
N THR A 49 -6.21 -8.34 -0.72
CA THR A 49 -6.17 -7.78 0.65
C THR A 49 -7.34 -8.26 1.49
N ALA A 50 -8.56 -8.20 0.95
CA ALA A 50 -9.77 -8.60 1.66
C ALA A 50 -9.76 -10.08 2.04
N VAL A 51 -9.24 -10.95 1.17
CA VAL A 51 -9.05 -12.38 1.46
C VAL A 51 -8.08 -12.57 2.63
N ILE A 52 -6.95 -11.85 2.64
CA ILE A 52 -6.00 -11.92 3.76
C ILE A 52 -6.66 -11.45 5.07
N GLN A 53 -7.40 -10.35 5.04
CA GLN A 53 -8.09 -9.83 6.24
C GLN A 53 -9.04 -10.86 6.85
N VAL A 54 -9.84 -11.53 6.02
CA VAL A 54 -10.82 -12.53 6.49
C VAL A 54 -10.14 -13.76 7.06
N LEU A 55 -9.01 -14.19 6.50
CA LEU A 55 -8.33 -15.42 6.89
C LEU A 55 -7.31 -15.22 8.01
N ALA A 56 -6.55 -14.13 8.01
CA ALA A 56 -5.47 -13.90 8.97
C ALA A 56 -5.94 -13.27 10.28
N THR A 57 -6.88 -12.33 10.22
CA THR A 57 -7.32 -11.57 11.41
C THR A 57 -7.93 -12.45 12.52
N PRO A 58 -8.65 -13.54 12.25
CA PRO A 58 -9.12 -14.44 13.30
C PRO A 58 -8.00 -15.03 14.15
N VAL A 59 -6.83 -15.28 13.60
CA VAL A 59 -5.66 -15.78 14.35
C VAL A 59 -5.15 -14.74 15.34
N LEU A 60 -5.10 -13.45 14.94
CA LEU A 60 -4.81 -12.37 15.87
C LEU A 60 -5.88 -12.29 16.97
N GLY A 61 -7.16 -12.38 16.59
CA GLY A 61 -8.27 -12.38 17.54
C GLY A 61 -8.09 -13.47 18.60
N LEU A 62 -7.79 -14.70 18.18
CA LEU A 62 -7.47 -15.79 19.10
C LEU A 62 -6.27 -15.48 19.99
N THR A 63 -5.18 -14.98 19.43
CA THR A 63 -3.97 -14.63 20.18
C THR A 63 -4.25 -13.60 21.28
N LEU A 64 -5.01 -12.55 20.93
CA LEU A 64 -5.37 -11.49 21.87
C LEU A 64 -6.36 -12.00 22.94
N LEU A 65 -7.28 -12.88 22.57
CA LEU A 65 -8.21 -13.51 23.53
C LEU A 65 -7.44 -14.37 24.54
N LEU A 66 -6.51 -15.20 24.08
CA LEU A 66 -5.67 -16.03 24.97
C LEU A 66 -4.83 -15.15 25.91
N LEU A 67 -4.22 -14.09 25.39
CA LEU A 67 -3.47 -13.13 26.20
C LEU A 67 -4.36 -12.40 27.23
N PHE A 68 -5.59 -12.05 26.84
CA PHE A 68 -6.58 -11.44 27.74
C PHE A 68 -6.96 -12.39 28.87
N VAL A 69 -7.24 -13.65 28.55
CA VAL A 69 -7.58 -14.69 29.53
C VAL A 69 -6.39 -14.94 30.48
N GLU A 70 -5.17 -15.07 29.96
CA GLU A 70 -3.96 -15.22 30.75
C GLU A 70 -3.84 -14.10 31.81
N ARG A 71 -4.05 -12.85 31.40
CA ARG A 71 -3.90 -11.68 32.27
C ARG A 71 -5.00 -11.52 33.32
N ILE A 72 -6.21 -12.08 33.09
CA ILE A 72 -7.32 -12.01 34.04
C ILE A 72 -7.31 -13.22 34.97
N VAL A 73 -7.10 -14.41 34.43
CA VAL A 73 -7.24 -15.66 35.18
C VAL A 73 -5.93 -16.08 35.87
N GLY A 74 -4.77 -15.58 35.35
CA GLY A 74 -3.47 -15.93 35.91
C GLY A 74 -3.00 -17.33 35.53
N ILE A 75 -3.43 -17.85 34.35
CA ILE A 75 -2.95 -19.12 33.80
C ILE A 75 -1.81 -18.87 32.82
N GLY A 76 -0.77 -19.72 32.84
CA GLY A 76 0.38 -19.60 31.95
C GLY A 76 0.09 -20.15 30.56
N ILE A 77 -0.19 -19.28 29.59
CA ILE A 77 -0.27 -19.64 28.17
C ILE A 77 0.99 -19.16 27.44
N PHE A 78 1.36 -17.91 27.62
CA PHE A 78 2.49 -17.24 26.99
C PHE A 78 3.54 -16.74 27.96
N ASP A 79 3.15 -16.43 29.21
CA ASP A 79 4.03 -15.88 30.24
C ASP A 79 4.87 -17.00 30.87
N PRO A 80 6.22 -17.00 30.69
CA PRO A 80 7.08 -18.03 31.26
C PRO A 80 7.09 -18.05 32.78
N ALA A 81 6.78 -16.93 33.45
CA ALA A 81 6.68 -16.88 34.91
C ALA A 81 5.50 -17.73 35.43
N LEU A 82 4.51 -18.00 34.59
CA LEU A 82 3.34 -18.83 34.89
C LEU A 82 3.42 -20.21 34.20
N GLY A 83 4.56 -20.58 33.60
CA GLY A 83 4.75 -21.82 32.90
C GLY A 83 4.32 -21.80 31.42
N GLY A 84 4.04 -20.62 30.86
CA GLY A 84 3.68 -20.41 29.46
C GLY A 84 4.88 -20.36 28.52
N ASP A 85 4.61 -20.33 27.21
CA ASP A 85 5.62 -20.31 26.14
C ASP A 85 5.57 -19.00 25.35
N PRO A 86 6.55 -18.10 25.49
CA PRO A 86 6.61 -16.85 24.72
C PRO A 86 6.90 -17.08 23.23
N VAL A 87 7.50 -18.20 22.82
CA VAL A 87 7.72 -18.52 21.41
C VAL A 87 6.40 -18.89 20.74
N LEU A 88 5.50 -19.55 21.46
CA LEU A 88 4.14 -19.82 21.00
C LEU A 88 3.39 -18.50 20.70
N PHE A 89 3.51 -17.49 21.60
CA PHE A 89 2.96 -16.15 21.32
C PHE A 89 3.50 -15.57 20.02
N GLN A 90 4.82 -15.67 19.79
CA GLN A 90 5.43 -15.14 18.58
C GLN A 90 4.90 -15.84 17.32
N HIS A 91 4.72 -17.15 17.32
CA HIS A 91 4.15 -17.89 16.19
C HIS A 91 2.72 -17.40 15.87
N PHE A 92 1.84 -17.34 16.86
CA PHE A 92 0.47 -16.85 16.67
C PHE A 92 0.43 -15.40 16.21
N PHE A 93 1.24 -14.54 16.82
CA PHE A 93 1.30 -13.12 16.47
C PHE A 93 1.81 -12.90 15.05
N TRP A 94 2.91 -13.54 14.65
CA TRP A 94 3.50 -13.35 13.34
C TRP A 94 2.75 -14.05 12.22
N PHE A 95 2.03 -15.13 12.51
CA PHE A 95 1.12 -15.75 11.54
C PHE A 95 0.05 -14.77 11.04
N TYR A 96 -0.35 -13.79 11.88
CA TYR A 96 -1.15 -12.65 11.44
C TYR A 96 -0.30 -11.48 10.97
N SER A 97 0.69 -11.07 11.76
CA SER A 97 1.34 -9.75 11.56
C SER A 97 2.18 -9.69 10.29
N HIS A 98 2.64 -10.84 9.75
CA HIS A 98 3.24 -10.84 8.44
C HIS A 98 2.18 -10.70 7.32
N PRO A 99 1.09 -11.48 7.24
CA PRO A 99 -0.02 -11.15 6.35
C PRO A 99 -0.54 -9.71 6.48
N ALA A 100 -0.52 -9.12 7.66
CA ALA A 100 -0.92 -7.74 7.88
C ALA A 100 -0.07 -6.73 7.10
N VAL A 101 1.23 -6.95 6.92
CA VAL A 101 2.06 -6.08 6.08
C VAL A 101 1.67 -6.17 4.61
N TYR A 102 1.15 -7.31 4.16
CA TYR A 102 0.59 -7.44 2.81
C TYR A 102 -0.81 -6.82 2.69
N ILE A 103 -1.62 -6.80 3.76
CA ILE A 103 -2.85 -6.01 3.83
C ILE A 103 -2.55 -4.53 3.60
N MET A 104 -1.42 -4.02 4.06
CA MET A 104 -1.03 -2.62 3.87
C MET A 104 -0.46 -2.34 2.47
N ILE A 105 0.40 -3.21 1.93
CA ILE A 105 1.11 -2.91 0.68
C ILE A 105 0.31 -3.26 -0.59
N LEU A 106 -0.55 -4.26 -0.58
CA LEU A 106 -1.31 -4.67 -1.77
C LEU A 106 -2.24 -3.58 -2.32
N PRO A 107 -3.03 -2.86 -1.49
CA PRO A 107 -3.82 -1.74 -1.97
C PRO A 107 -2.95 -0.62 -2.55
N ALA A 108 -1.80 -0.36 -1.95
CA ALA A 108 -0.84 0.63 -2.43
C ALA A 108 -0.30 0.26 -3.82
N MET A 109 0.14 -0.98 -4.01
CA MET A 109 0.56 -1.50 -5.32
C MET A 109 -0.55 -1.44 -6.37
N ALA A 110 -1.79 -1.66 -5.93
CA ALA A 110 -2.97 -1.60 -6.79
C ALA A 110 -3.21 -0.18 -7.30
N VAL A 111 -3.16 0.81 -6.41
CA VAL A 111 -3.22 2.24 -6.77
C VAL A 111 -2.12 2.62 -7.76
N MET A 112 -0.89 2.14 -7.56
CA MET A 112 0.21 2.45 -8.48
C MET A 112 -0.08 1.98 -9.91
N SER A 113 -0.72 0.82 -10.08
CA SER A 113 -1.09 0.34 -11.41
C SER A 113 -2.08 1.27 -12.11
N GLU A 114 -3.02 1.88 -11.38
CA GLU A 114 -3.94 2.87 -11.92
C GLU A 114 -3.22 4.19 -12.27
N LEU A 115 -2.42 4.73 -11.35
CA LEU A 115 -1.73 5.99 -11.56
C LEU A 115 -0.77 5.92 -12.75
N ILE A 116 0.05 4.87 -12.82
CA ILE A 116 1.05 4.70 -13.88
C ILE A 116 0.37 4.64 -15.25
N THR A 117 -0.71 3.91 -15.42
CA THR A 117 -1.40 3.81 -16.71
C THR A 117 -2.03 5.13 -17.13
N VAL A 118 -2.71 5.79 -16.19
CA VAL A 118 -3.41 7.06 -16.47
C VAL A 118 -2.43 8.17 -16.86
N PHE A 119 -1.33 8.30 -16.14
CA PHE A 119 -0.36 9.39 -16.38
C PHE A 119 0.74 9.03 -17.40
N ALA A 120 0.84 7.77 -17.79
CA ALA A 120 1.65 7.33 -18.93
C ALA A 120 0.86 7.25 -20.24
N LYS A 121 -0.47 7.45 -20.21
CA LYS A 121 -1.38 7.31 -21.35
C LYS A 121 -1.13 6.02 -22.14
N LYS A 122 -0.92 4.92 -21.43
CA LYS A 122 -0.50 3.66 -22.04
C LYS A 122 -1.15 2.47 -21.35
N HIS A 123 -1.54 1.49 -22.15
CA HIS A 123 -2.02 0.21 -21.63
C HIS A 123 -0.98 -0.44 -20.71
N ILE A 124 -1.43 -0.99 -19.57
CA ILE A 124 -0.55 -1.65 -18.62
C ILE A 124 0.13 -2.87 -19.24
N PHE A 125 1.44 -2.93 -19.15
CA PHE A 125 2.17 -4.11 -19.57
C PHE A 125 1.90 -5.28 -18.61
N GLY A 126 1.55 -6.45 -19.17
CA GLY A 126 1.41 -7.66 -18.37
C GLY A 126 0.26 -7.64 -17.35
N TYR A 127 -0.92 -7.13 -17.71
CA TYR A 127 -2.09 -7.05 -16.83
C TYR A 127 -2.34 -8.33 -16.05
N SER A 128 -2.42 -9.49 -16.74
CA SER A 128 -2.69 -10.78 -16.09
C SER A 128 -1.62 -11.18 -15.10
N PHE A 129 -0.34 -10.90 -15.39
CA PHE A 129 0.77 -11.16 -14.47
C PHE A 129 0.67 -10.32 -13.20
N ILE A 130 0.27 -9.04 -13.31
CA ILE A 130 0.05 -8.17 -12.15
C ILE A 130 -1.15 -8.64 -11.33
N ALA A 131 -2.24 -9.05 -11.98
CA ALA A 131 -3.42 -9.59 -11.30
C ALA A 131 -3.06 -10.86 -10.51
N TYR A 132 -2.45 -11.86 -11.17
CA TYR A 132 -2.04 -13.10 -10.53
C TYR A 132 -0.96 -12.90 -9.45
N SER A 133 -0.04 -11.95 -9.64
CA SER A 133 0.95 -11.63 -8.61
C SER A 133 0.32 -11.09 -7.33
N SER A 134 -0.84 -10.42 -7.40
CA SER A 134 -1.58 -9.98 -6.22
C SER A 134 -2.12 -11.17 -5.42
N ILE A 135 -2.67 -12.17 -6.10
CA ILE A 135 -3.12 -13.42 -5.46
C ILE A 135 -1.92 -14.22 -4.95
N GLY A 136 -0.84 -14.30 -5.73
CA GLY A 136 0.41 -14.96 -5.32
C GLY A 136 0.99 -14.38 -4.03
N LEU A 137 1.04 -13.04 -3.90
CA LEU A 137 1.46 -12.36 -2.67
C LEU A 137 0.55 -12.70 -1.49
N ALA A 138 -0.77 -12.71 -1.72
CA ALA A 138 -1.72 -13.05 -0.67
C ALA A 138 -1.50 -14.48 -0.14
N LEU A 139 -1.29 -15.45 -1.02
CA LEU A 139 -1.04 -16.85 -0.63
C LEU A 139 0.31 -17.01 0.07
N LEU A 140 1.39 -16.44 -0.50
CA LEU A 140 2.73 -16.52 0.08
C LEU A 140 2.81 -15.85 1.45
N SER A 141 2.00 -14.82 1.70
CA SER A 141 2.00 -14.10 2.97
C SER A 141 1.77 -15.01 4.18
N PHE A 142 1.02 -16.10 4.01
CA PHE A 142 0.73 -17.07 5.07
C PHE A 142 1.86 -18.09 5.31
N LEU A 143 2.90 -18.12 4.48
CA LEU A 143 3.93 -19.16 4.51
C LEU A 143 5.28 -18.65 5.02
N VAL A 144 5.42 -17.36 5.31
CA VAL A 144 6.75 -16.75 5.51
C VAL A 144 6.94 -16.10 6.89
N TRP A 145 5.97 -16.16 7.79
CA TRP A 145 6.00 -15.44 9.08
C TRP A 145 7.22 -15.75 9.95
N GLY A 146 7.80 -16.94 9.82
CA GLY A 146 8.91 -17.39 10.69
C GLY A 146 10.22 -16.64 10.48
N HIS A 147 10.36 -15.83 9.42
CA HIS A 147 11.53 -14.97 9.27
C HIS A 147 11.59 -13.84 10.34
N HIS A 148 10.48 -13.51 10.97
CA HIS A 148 10.46 -12.62 12.13
C HIS A 148 11.01 -13.27 13.40
N MET A 149 11.32 -14.55 13.34
CA MET A 149 11.66 -15.39 14.49
C MET A 149 13.02 -16.12 14.33
N PHE A 150 13.90 -15.68 13.42
CA PHE A 150 15.17 -16.35 13.16
C PHE A 150 16.08 -16.49 14.39
N VAL A 151 15.96 -15.58 15.35
CA VAL A 151 16.73 -15.62 16.61
C VAL A 151 15.87 -15.98 17.85
N SER A 152 14.67 -16.53 17.64
CA SER A 152 13.74 -16.89 18.74
C SER A 152 13.97 -18.29 19.31
N GLY A 153 14.94 -19.05 18.78
CA GLY A 153 15.17 -20.43 19.16
C GLY A 153 14.46 -21.47 18.29
N GLN A 154 13.95 -21.10 17.12
CA GLN A 154 13.45 -22.03 16.12
C GLN A 154 14.53 -23.03 15.69
N SER A 155 14.13 -24.23 15.26
CA SER A 155 15.07 -25.21 14.71
C SER A 155 15.79 -24.68 13.47
N THR A 156 17.03 -25.09 13.24
CA THR A 156 17.80 -24.74 12.04
C THR A 156 17.05 -25.06 10.75
N LEU A 157 16.38 -26.21 10.70
CA LEU A 157 15.57 -26.60 9.54
C LEU A 157 14.42 -25.62 9.30
N ALA A 158 13.68 -25.23 10.35
CA ALA A 158 12.59 -24.24 10.24
C ALA A 158 13.11 -22.90 9.73
N ASN A 159 14.22 -22.42 10.28
CA ASN A 159 14.86 -21.18 9.84
C ASN A 159 15.27 -21.23 8.35
N MET A 160 15.85 -22.34 7.89
CA MET A 160 16.22 -22.51 6.48
C MET A 160 14.98 -22.52 5.56
N VAL A 161 13.92 -23.21 5.95
CA VAL A 161 12.66 -23.27 5.18
C VAL A 161 12.02 -21.89 5.11
N PHE A 162 11.89 -21.17 6.23
CA PHE A 162 11.33 -19.83 6.23
C PHE A 162 12.19 -18.83 5.45
N SER A 163 13.52 -18.94 5.48
CA SER A 163 14.39 -18.12 4.65
C SER A 163 14.14 -18.38 3.16
N ALA A 164 14.10 -19.61 2.72
CA ALA A 164 13.84 -19.98 1.32
C ALA A 164 12.45 -19.52 0.85
N LEU A 165 11.40 -19.72 1.67
CA LEU A 165 10.06 -19.26 1.37
C LEU A 165 9.98 -17.72 1.29
N THR A 166 10.71 -17.02 2.15
CA THR A 166 10.76 -15.54 2.14
C THR A 166 11.32 -14.99 0.82
N PHE A 167 12.34 -15.64 0.25
CA PHE A 167 12.84 -15.25 -1.08
C PHE A 167 11.77 -15.38 -2.18
N SER A 168 10.85 -16.33 -2.07
CA SER A 168 9.80 -16.52 -3.08
C SER A 168 8.86 -15.32 -3.19
N VAL A 169 8.71 -14.51 -2.14
CA VAL A 169 7.91 -13.27 -2.12
C VAL A 169 8.47 -12.20 -3.06
N ALA A 170 9.78 -12.22 -3.31
CA ALA A 170 10.41 -11.29 -4.24
C ALA A 170 9.87 -11.45 -5.68
N ILE A 171 9.49 -12.67 -6.08
CA ILE A 171 9.04 -12.96 -7.44
C ILE A 171 7.76 -12.18 -7.82
N PRO A 172 6.62 -12.32 -7.12
CA PRO A 172 5.41 -11.58 -7.46
C PRO A 172 5.56 -10.05 -7.24
N SER A 173 6.41 -9.61 -6.33
CA SER A 173 6.73 -8.19 -6.13
C SER A 173 7.52 -7.63 -7.31
N ALA A 174 8.54 -8.34 -7.78
CA ALA A 174 9.35 -7.97 -8.94
C ALA A 174 8.51 -7.93 -10.23
N ILE A 175 7.59 -8.90 -10.42
CA ILE A 175 6.66 -8.89 -11.55
C ILE A 175 5.94 -7.53 -11.64
N LYS A 176 5.42 -7.01 -10.54
CA LYS A 176 4.72 -5.71 -10.54
C LYS A 176 5.67 -4.56 -10.91
N VAL A 177 6.82 -4.47 -10.25
CA VAL A 177 7.79 -3.38 -10.48
C VAL A 177 8.27 -3.38 -11.93
N PHE A 178 8.65 -4.53 -12.48
CA PHE A 178 9.12 -4.63 -13.86
C PHE A 178 8.02 -4.30 -14.87
N ASN A 179 6.78 -4.72 -14.61
CA ASN A 179 5.66 -4.39 -15.49
C ASN A 179 5.30 -2.89 -15.44
N TRP A 180 5.41 -2.22 -14.30
CA TRP A 180 5.27 -0.77 -14.22
C TRP A 180 6.37 -0.04 -14.99
N ILE A 181 7.63 -0.45 -14.85
CA ILE A 181 8.75 0.12 -15.61
C ILE A 181 8.55 -0.12 -17.12
N ALA A 182 8.13 -1.31 -17.52
CA ALA A 182 7.83 -1.62 -18.93
C ALA A 182 6.66 -0.79 -19.47
N THR A 183 5.67 -0.47 -18.63
CA THR A 183 4.58 0.43 -19.01
C THR A 183 5.10 1.84 -19.25
N LEU A 184 6.03 2.33 -18.42
CA LEU A 184 6.63 3.65 -18.57
C LEU A 184 7.56 3.77 -19.79
N TYR A 185 8.11 2.66 -20.26
CA TYR A 185 9.04 2.67 -21.39
C TYR A 185 8.36 3.18 -22.67
N LYS A 186 8.89 4.27 -23.28
CA LYS A 186 8.33 4.94 -24.45
C LYS A 186 6.86 5.39 -24.28
N ALA A 187 6.46 5.78 -23.08
CA ALA A 187 5.16 6.32 -22.79
C ALA A 187 5.14 7.86 -22.87
N ASP A 188 3.96 8.44 -23.09
CA ASP A 188 3.73 9.88 -22.96
C ASP A 188 3.47 10.22 -21.49
N ILE A 189 4.53 10.57 -20.76
CA ILE A 189 4.48 10.71 -19.29
C ILE A 189 4.06 12.13 -18.91
N HIS A 190 2.92 12.24 -18.26
CA HIS A 190 2.43 13.47 -17.65
C HIS A 190 2.86 13.54 -16.18
N LEU A 191 3.71 14.53 -15.84
CA LEU A 191 4.30 14.69 -14.49
C LEU A 191 3.41 15.50 -13.54
N ASP A 192 2.13 15.21 -13.52
CA ASP A 192 1.22 15.72 -12.50
C ASP A 192 1.49 15.08 -11.13
N SER A 193 1.04 15.70 -10.03
CA SER A 193 1.38 15.27 -8.68
C SER A 193 1.07 13.79 -8.39
N PRO A 194 -0.02 13.15 -8.89
CA PRO A 194 -0.24 11.72 -8.68
C PRO A 194 0.86 10.86 -9.33
N MET A 195 1.39 11.27 -10.50
CA MET A 195 2.48 10.57 -11.16
C MET A 195 3.81 10.73 -10.42
N ILE A 196 4.08 11.90 -9.85
CA ILE A 196 5.26 12.10 -9.00
C ILE A 196 5.24 11.13 -7.81
N TRP A 197 4.08 10.97 -7.15
CA TRP A 197 3.90 9.99 -6.09
C TRP A 197 4.16 8.55 -6.58
N ALA A 198 3.70 8.19 -7.78
CA ALA A 198 3.90 6.86 -8.34
C ALA A 198 5.37 6.58 -8.66
N LEU A 199 6.11 7.54 -9.22
CA LEU A 199 7.54 7.38 -9.49
C LEU A 199 8.36 7.26 -8.20
N MET A 200 8.01 8.06 -7.17
CA MET A 200 8.65 7.96 -5.85
C MET A 200 8.37 6.60 -5.20
N PHE A 201 7.13 6.10 -5.31
CA PHE A 201 6.79 4.76 -4.82
C PHE A 201 7.69 3.69 -5.44
N ILE A 202 7.88 3.69 -6.76
CA ILE A 202 8.73 2.68 -7.43
C ILE A 202 10.14 2.70 -6.86
N LEU A 203 10.74 3.88 -6.68
CA LEU A 203 12.10 4.02 -6.15
C LEU A 203 12.20 3.57 -4.70
N LEU A 204 11.31 4.06 -3.83
CA LEU A 204 11.35 3.76 -2.40
C LEU A 204 11.00 2.29 -2.12
N PHE A 205 10.01 1.74 -2.86
CA PHE A 205 9.65 0.34 -2.77
C PHE A 205 10.79 -0.57 -3.27
N ALA A 206 11.54 -0.18 -4.32
CA ALA A 206 12.69 -0.94 -4.77
C ALA A 206 13.77 -1.03 -3.68
N ILE A 207 14.09 0.09 -3.00
CA ILE A 207 15.03 0.10 -1.87
C ILE A 207 14.49 -0.78 -0.73
N GLY A 208 13.22 -0.62 -0.38
CA GLY A 208 12.56 -1.42 0.65
C GLY A 208 12.56 -2.92 0.34
N GLY A 209 12.22 -3.31 -0.90
CA GLY A 209 12.20 -4.70 -1.34
C GLY A 209 13.60 -5.34 -1.36
N LEU A 210 14.60 -4.62 -1.89
CA LEU A 210 15.98 -5.12 -1.91
C LEU A 210 16.55 -5.29 -0.50
N THR A 211 16.31 -4.34 0.41
CA THR A 211 16.74 -4.49 1.81
C THR A 211 15.97 -5.59 2.54
N GLY A 212 14.74 -5.91 2.11
CA GLY A 212 13.99 -7.06 2.58
C GLY A 212 14.65 -8.39 2.23
N ILE A 213 15.32 -8.49 1.07
CA ILE A 213 16.10 -9.68 0.71
C ILE A 213 17.26 -9.91 1.69
N PHE A 214 17.93 -8.83 2.11
CA PHE A 214 18.97 -8.95 3.15
C PHE A 214 18.40 -9.53 4.46
N LEU A 215 17.27 -9.01 4.94
CA LEU A 215 16.60 -9.50 6.15
C LEU A 215 15.97 -10.90 5.98
N GLY A 216 15.57 -11.28 4.77
CA GLY A 216 15.11 -12.63 4.46
C GLY A 216 16.23 -13.67 4.44
N THR A 217 17.49 -13.25 4.33
CA THR A 217 18.67 -14.12 4.33
C THR A 217 19.06 -14.45 5.76
N LEU A 218 18.85 -15.70 6.18
CA LEU A 218 19.08 -16.16 7.55
C LEU A 218 20.43 -15.71 8.12
N ASN A 219 21.52 -15.95 7.42
CA ASN A 219 22.88 -15.62 7.89
C ASN A 219 23.13 -14.11 8.01
N VAL A 220 22.42 -13.29 7.25
CA VAL A 220 22.52 -11.83 7.31
C VAL A 220 21.62 -11.29 8.41
N ASP A 221 20.40 -11.82 8.54
CA ASP A 221 19.44 -11.36 9.53
C ASP A 221 19.93 -11.58 10.97
N VAL A 222 20.67 -12.65 11.25
CA VAL A 222 21.29 -12.88 12.58
C VAL A 222 22.08 -11.64 13.06
N HIS A 223 22.70 -10.88 12.15
CA HIS A 223 23.44 -9.67 12.47
C HIS A 223 22.59 -8.38 12.42
N LEU A 224 21.52 -8.39 11.63
CA LEU A 224 20.66 -7.21 11.43
C LEU A 224 19.38 -7.25 12.26
N HIS A 225 19.04 -8.42 12.82
CA HIS A 225 17.82 -8.61 13.61
C HIS A 225 17.77 -7.63 14.79
N ASP A 226 16.61 -7.03 15.01
CA ASP A 226 16.37 -6.02 16.05
C ASP A 226 17.33 -4.81 16.04
N THR A 227 17.93 -4.49 14.90
CA THR A 227 18.71 -3.26 14.67
C THR A 227 17.88 -2.20 13.95
N TYR A 228 18.45 -0.99 13.82
CA TYR A 228 17.87 0.11 13.04
C TYR A 228 17.80 -0.18 11.52
N PHE A 229 18.52 -1.20 11.05
CA PHE A 229 18.36 -1.66 9.65
C PHE A 229 16.94 -2.19 9.39
N VAL A 230 16.39 -2.94 10.33
CA VAL A 230 15.00 -3.42 10.28
C VAL A 230 14.02 -2.25 10.28
N VAL A 231 14.28 -1.23 11.12
CA VAL A 231 13.44 -0.03 11.22
C VAL A 231 13.42 0.72 9.89
N SER A 232 14.59 0.95 9.30
CA SER A 232 14.67 1.58 7.99
C SER A 232 13.94 0.76 6.91
N HIS A 233 14.22 -0.55 6.84
CA HIS A 233 13.57 -1.44 5.85
C HIS A 233 12.05 -1.33 5.88
N PHE A 234 11.42 -1.54 7.02
CA PHE A 234 9.97 -1.53 7.05
C PHE A 234 9.37 -0.14 6.82
N HIS A 235 10.09 0.95 7.16
CA HIS A 235 9.63 2.29 6.80
C HIS A 235 9.69 2.54 5.29
N TYR A 236 10.69 2.04 4.57
CA TYR A 236 10.72 2.11 3.12
C TYR A 236 9.55 1.36 2.46
N VAL A 237 9.14 0.21 3.03
CA VAL A 237 7.99 -0.56 2.53
C VAL A 237 6.67 0.03 2.98
N MET A 238 6.53 0.44 4.24
CA MET A 238 5.26 0.96 4.78
C MET A 238 5.06 2.43 4.45
N MET A 239 5.90 3.30 4.99
CA MET A 239 5.75 4.73 4.85
C MET A 239 6.20 5.21 3.47
N GLY A 240 7.39 4.78 3.02
CA GLY A 240 7.95 5.09 1.70
C GLY A 240 7.18 4.49 0.54
N SER A 241 6.26 3.57 0.80
CA SER A 241 5.41 2.98 -0.23
C SER A 241 3.93 3.15 0.07
N ALA A 242 3.38 2.54 1.13
CA ALA A 242 1.94 2.57 1.36
C ALA A 242 1.41 3.99 1.63
N LEU A 243 2.11 4.80 2.44
CA LEU A 243 1.71 6.19 2.68
C LEU A 243 1.89 7.07 1.43
N ILE A 244 2.97 6.88 0.68
CA ILE A 244 3.20 7.55 -0.61
C ILE A 244 2.08 7.23 -1.59
N ALA A 245 1.68 5.96 -1.69
CA ALA A 245 0.55 5.55 -2.51
C ALA A 245 -0.77 6.18 -2.04
N PHE A 246 -0.99 6.28 -0.73
CA PHE A 246 -2.17 6.95 -0.17
C PHE A 246 -2.24 8.42 -0.60
N PHE A 247 -1.13 9.16 -0.56
CA PHE A 247 -1.12 10.54 -1.05
C PHE A 247 -1.31 10.62 -2.56
N GLY A 248 -0.72 9.70 -3.33
CA GLY A 248 -0.97 9.58 -4.76
C GLY A 248 -2.45 9.37 -5.06
N ALA A 249 -3.08 8.41 -4.36
CA ALA A 249 -4.51 8.14 -4.44
C ALA A 249 -5.36 9.35 -4.05
N LEU A 250 -5.01 9.99 -2.94
CA LEU A 250 -5.74 11.15 -2.43
C LEU A 250 -5.73 12.31 -3.45
N HIS A 251 -4.59 12.62 -4.05
CA HIS A 251 -4.48 13.63 -5.10
C HIS A 251 -5.22 13.21 -6.37
N TYR A 252 -5.14 11.94 -6.76
CA TYR A 252 -5.80 11.42 -7.95
C TYR A 252 -7.33 11.47 -7.85
N TRP A 253 -7.90 10.98 -6.74
CA TRP A 253 -9.35 10.96 -6.55
C TRP A 253 -9.92 12.20 -5.87
N TRP A 254 -9.10 13.15 -5.39
CA TRP A 254 -9.58 14.38 -4.76
C TRP A 254 -10.57 15.15 -5.62
N PRO A 255 -10.31 15.40 -6.92
CA PRO A 255 -11.28 16.06 -7.80
C PRO A 255 -12.60 15.30 -7.90
N LYS A 256 -12.55 13.98 -7.94
CA LYS A 256 -13.73 13.12 -8.01
C LYS A 256 -14.56 13.19 -6.73
N MET A 257 -13.92 13.13 -5.57
CA MET A 257 -14.59 13.14 -4.27
C MET A 257 -15.20 14.50 -3.92
N THR A 258 -14.50 15.57 -4.28
CA THR A 258 -14.86 16.93 -3.80
C THR A 258 -15.44 17.83 -4.87
N GLY A 259 -15.28 17.52 -6.14
CA GLY A 259 -15.62 18.41 -7.26
C GLY A 259 -14.70 19.61 -7.40
N LYS A 260 -13.53 19.61 -6.72
CA LYS A 260 -12.59 20.74 -6.70
C LYS A 260 -11.18 20.28 -7.06
N MET A 261 -10.48 21.10 -7.85
CA MET A 261 -9.06 20.95 -8.12
C MET A 261 -8.24 21.63 -7.02
N TYR A 262 -7.19 20.98 -6.55
CA TYR A 262 -6.19 21.56 -5.64
C TYR A 262 -5.12 22.33 -6.42
N ALA A 263 -4.24 23.05 -5.71
CA ALA A 263 -3.12 23.75 -6.34
C ALA A 263 -2.01 22.77 -6.72
N GLU A 264 -1.86 22.51 -8.02
CA GLU A 264 -0.98 21.45 -8.55
C GLU A 264 0.51 21.72 -8.30
N LYS A 265 0.99 22.94 -8.61
CA LYS A 265 2.42 23.27 -8.41
C LYS A 265 2.90 23.09 -6.97
N PRO A 266 2.20 23.60 -5.94
CA PRO A 266 2.51 23.28 -4.55
C PRO A 266 2.47 21.79 -4.25
N ALA A 267 1.50 21.03 -4.80
CA ALA A 267 1.38 19.60 -4.57
C ALA A 267 2.62 18.85 -5.07
N VAL A 268 3.13 19.16 -6.27
CA VAL A 268 4.36 18.57 -6.81
C VAL A 268 5.58 18.91 -5.94
N ILE A 269 5.74 20.20 -5.56
CA ILE A 269 6.87 20.62 -4.71
C ILE A 269 6.83 19.89 -3.36
N MET A 270 5.67 19.81 -2.72
CA MET A 270 5.53 19.12 -1.43
C MET A 270 5.76 17.61 -1.57
N ALA A 271 5.34 16.99 -2.67
CA ALA A 271 5.66 15.58 -2.93
C ALA A 271 7.18 15.34 -2.96
N LEU A 272 7.91 16.16 -3.71
CA LEU A 272 9.38 16.09 -3.76
C LEU A 272 10.02 16.38 -2.39
N MET A 273 9.50 17.33 -1.62
CA MET A 273 9.97 17.58 -0.25
C MET A 273 9.77 16.36 0.66
N VAL A 274 8.63 15.64 0.55
CA VAL A 274 8.42 14.39 1.28
C VAL A 274 9.46 13.35 0.86
N PHE A 275 9.75 13.20 -0.42
CA PHE A 275 10.76 12.26 -0.89
C PHE A 275 12.14 12.53 -0.28
N PHE A 276 12.61 13.76 -0.34
CA PHE A 276 13.93 14.11 0.19
C PHE A 276 13.99 14.00 1.72
N SER A 277 12.98 14.48 2.43
CA SER A 277 12.92 14.40 3.89
C SER A 277 12.75 12.97 4.39
N PHE A 278 12.01 12.12 3.68
CA PHE A 278 11.89 10.70 3.95
C PHE A 278 13.27 10.02 3.88
N ASN A 279 14.02 10.24 2.80
CA ASN A 279 15.36 9.67 2.65
C ASN A 279 16.33 10.22 3.72
N LEU A 280 16.25 11.52 4.03
CA LEU A 280 17.05 12.10 5.11
C LEU A 280 16.74 11.45 6.48
N THR A 281 15.49 11.04 6.70
CA THR A 281 15.07 10.36 7.93
C THR A 281 15.57 8.92 7.98
N PHE A 282 15.36 8.14 6.91
CA PHE A 282 15.49 6.69 7.00
C PHE A 282 16.77 6.11 6.38
N LEU A 283 17.45 6.78 5.44
CA LEU A 283 18.75 6.30 4.93
C LEU A 283 19.82 6.21 6.03
N PRO A 284 19.99 7.21 6.92
CA PRO A 284 20.95 7.10 8.01
C PRO A 284 20.68 5.89 8.92
N GLN A 285 19.43 5.46 9.05
CA GLN A 285 19.05 4.33 9.90
C GLN A 285 19.55 2.98 9.34
N PHE A 286 19.68 2.81 8.02
CA PHE A 286 20.34 1.64 7.46
C PHE A 286 21.80 1.57 7.89
N VAL A 287 22.49 2.71 7.83
CA VAL A 287 23.90 2.79 8.22
C VAL A 287 24.07 2.53 9.73
N MET A 288 23.21 3.12 10.57
CA MET A 288 23.22 2.89 12.02
C MET A 288 22.98 1.41 12.32
N GLY A 289 21.96 0.79 11.70
CA GLY A 289 21.63 -0.62 11.92
C GLY A 289 22.73 -1.57 11.46
N ALA A 290 23.35 -1.32 10.28
CA ALA A 290 24.48 -2.11 9.81
C ALA A 290 25.73 -1.99 10.72
N ARG A 291 25.81 -0.91 11.49
CA ARG A 291 26.86 -0.71 12.51
C ARG A 291 26.46 -1.20 13.90
N GLY A 292 25.37 -1.95 14.03
CA GLY A 292 24.92 -2.57 15.26
C GLY A 292 24.09 -1.68 16.20
N MET A 293 23.54 -0.55 15.72
CA MET A 293 22.59 0.24 16.51
C MET A 293 21.32 -0.57 16.76
N PRO A 294 20.96 -0.92 18.03
CA PRO A 294 19.75 -1.66 18.33
C PRO A 294 18.50 -0.77 18.16
N ARG A 295 17.36 -1.38 17.82
CA ARG A 295 16.04 -0.74 17.94
C ARG A 295 15.51 -0.85 19.37
N ARG A 296 14.45 -0.09 19.71
CA ARG A 296 13.79 -0.12 21.04
C ARG A 296 14.72 0.24 22.20
N TYR A 297 15.66 1.14 21.96
CA TYR A 297 16.64 1.60 22.93
C TYR A 297 16.02 2.61 23.92
N PHE A 298 16.59 2.67 25.12
CA PHE A 298 16.36 3.75 26.08
C PHE A 298 17.35 4.91 25.82
N ASP A 299 18.59 4.57 25.51
CA ASP A 299 19.67 5.49 25.18
C ASP A 299 20.57 4.87 24.13
N TYR A 300 21.39 5.66 23.45
CA TYR A 300 22.23 5.22 22.33
C TYR A 300 23.68 5.70 22.47
N ASP A 301 24.58 4.97 21.83
CA ASP A 301 25.99 5.29 21.76
C ASP A 301 26.21 6.64 21.05
N PRO A 302 26.99 7.59 21.64
CA PRO A 302 27.27 8.91 21.05
C PRO A 302 27.82 8.89 19.62
N ARG A 303 28.46 7.81 19.20
CA ARG A 303 28.91 7.63 17.78
C ARG A 303 27.79 7.72 16.77
N PHE A 304 26.53 7.53 17.16
CA PHE A 304 25.35 7.60 16.29
C PHE A 304 24.65 8.96 16.35
N GLU A 305 25.09 9.88 17.20
CA GLU A 305 24.38 11.14 17.47
C GLU A 305 24.10 11.95 16.19
N LEU A 306 25.11 12.17 15.35
CA LEU A 306 24.93 12.91 14.10
C LEU A 306 23.87 12.27 13.19
N MET A 307 23.83 10.95 13.10
CA MET A 307 22.86 10.24 12.27
C MET A 307 21.43 10.34 12.83
N HIS A 308 21.29 10.34 14.17
CA HIS A 308 20.01 10.58 14.83
C HIS A 308 19.53 12.02 14.64
N GLN A 309 20.43 13.00 14.70
CA GLN A 309 20.11 14.40 14.42
C GLN A 309 19.62 14.60 12.99
N LEU A 310 20.31 14.01 11.98
CA LEU A 310 19.89 14.04 10.59
C LEU A 310 18.52 13.36 10.38
N SER A 311 18.33 12.20 11.00
CA SER A 311 17.06 11.47 10.98
C SER A 311 15.93 12.30 11.58
N SER A 312 16.17 12.96 12.70
CA SER A 312 15.19 13.84 13.36
C SER A 312 14.88 15.07 12.54
N LEU A 313 15.88 15.73 11.94
CA LEU A 313 15.68 16.86 11.05
C LEU A 313 14.81 16.48 9.86
N GLY A 314 15.10 15.34 9.22
CA GLY A 314 14.28 14.80 8.14
C GLY A 314 12.83 14.57 8.57
N ALA A 315 12.62 13.99 9.75
CA ALA A 315 11.28 13.74 10.29
C ALA A 315 10.49 15.03 10.54
N PHE A 316 11.12 16.08 11.07
CA PHE A 316 10.47 17.38 11.27
C PHE A 316 10.09 18.04 9.91
N ILE A 317 11.00 18.06 8.95
CA ILE A 317 10.70 18.59 7.61
C ILE A 317 9.54 17.83 6.98
N MET A 318 9.56 16.50 7.08
CA MET A 318 8.49 15.65 6.56
C MET A 318 7.16 15.93 7.24
N GLY A 319 7.12 16.04 8.57
CA GLY A 319 5.90 16.34 9.31
C GLY A 319 5.27 17.67 8.92
N VAL A 320 6.07 18.74 8.81
CA VAL A 320 5.61 20.05 8.32
C VAL A 320 5.10 19.95 6.88
N THR A 321 5.80 19.22 6.01
CA THR A 321 5.39 19.07 4.62
C THR A 321 4.07 18.31 4.49
N LEU A 322 3.88 17.23 5.24
CA LEU A 322 2.62 16.48 5.28
C LEU A 322 1.45 17.35 5.75
N PHE A 323 1.67 18.21 6.75
CA PHE A 323 0.69 19.19 7.18
C PHE A 323 0.35 20.18 6.06
N CYS A 324 1.36 20.70 5.34
CA CYS A 324 1.13 21.60 4.19
C CYS A 324 0.36 20.93 3.05
N ILE A 325 0.60 19.63 2.77
CA ILE A 325 -0.19 18.86 1.80
C ILE A 325 -1.67 18.83 2.22
N LEU A 326 -1.93 18.48 3.48
CA LEU A 326 -3.30 18.47 4.00
C LEU A 326 -3.95 19.86 3.87
N MET A 327 -3.23 20.92 4.20
CA MET A 327 -3.74 22.30 4.08
C MET A 327 -4.02 22.68 2.62
N ASN A 328 -3.16 22.30 1.65
CA ASN A 328 -3.40 22.54 0.23
C ASN A 328 -4.73 21.91 -0.23
N LEU A 329 -4.97 20.66 0.18
CA LEU A 329 -6.21 19.94 -0.13
C LEU A 329 -7.42 20.61 0.55
N LEU A 330 -7.36 20.90 1.84
CA LEU A 330 -8.47 21.54 2.58
C LEU A 330 -8.81 22.94 2.07
N ILE A 331 -7.81 23.75 1.75
CA ILE A 331 -8.00 25.09 1.16
C ILE A 331 -8.71 24.97 -0.19
N SER A 332 -8.39 23.95 -0.98
CA SER A 332 -9.00 23.72 -2.28
C SER A 332 -10.51 23.50 -2.22
N LEU A 333 -11.07 23.05 -1.10
CA LEU A 333 -12.51 22.89 -0.91
C LEU A 333 -13.25 24.24 -1.05
N LYS A 334 -12.60 25.35 -0.65
CA LYS A 334 -13.17 26.69 -0.74
C LYS A 334 -12.72 27.43 -2.00
N THR A 335 -11.44 27.39 -2.32
CA THR A 335 -10.82 28.23 -3.36
C THR A 335 -10.52 27.50 -4.66
N GLY A 336 -10.59 26.16 -4.67
CA GLY A 336 -10.26 25.34 -5.83
C GLY A 336 -11.23 25.57 -7.00
N LYS A 337 -10.69 25.50 -8.22
CA LYS A 337 -11.50 25.51 -9.43
C LYS A 337 -12.42 24.29 -9.46
N LYS A 338 -13.59 24.42 -10.12
CA LYS A 338 -14.48 23.27 -10.34
C LYS A 338 -13.74 22.20 -11.12
N ALA A 339 -13.80 20.97 -10.64
CA ALA A 339 -13.17 19.82 -11.32
C ALA A 339 -14.04 19.39 -12.52
N PRO A 340 -13.44 19.08 -13.68
CA PRO A 340 -14.14 18.39 -14.74
C PRO A 340 -14.49 16.96 -14.33
N ALA A 341 -15.34 16.28 -15.10
CA ALA A 341 -15.72 14.90 -14.82
C ALA A 341 -14.50 13.94 -14.83
N ASN A 342 -13.58 14.15 -15.76
CA ASN A 342 -12.35 13.36 -15.90
C ASN A 342 -11.13 14.29 -16.09
N PRO A 343 -10.54 14.81 -15.01
CA PRO A 343 -9.40 15.73 -15.12
C PRO A 343 -8.13 15.11 -15.64
N TRP A 344 -7.95 13.78 -15.43
CA TRP A 344 -6.70 13.08 -15.67
C TRP A 344 -6.71 12.20 -16.92
N GLY A 345 -7.88 11.96 -17.54
CA GLY A 345 -8.03 11.01 -18.63
C GLY A 345 -7.94 9.55 -18.14
N GLY A 346 -8.54 9.27 -16.98
CA GLY A 346 -8.70 7.90 -16.51
C GLY A 346 -9.75 7.13 -17.31
N THR A 347 -9.57 5.81 -17.43
CA THR A 347 -10.44 4.94 -18.23
C THR A 347 -11.41 4.10 -17.40
N THR A 348 -11.27 4.13 -16.07
CA THR A 348 -12.14 3.39 -15.14
C THR A 348 -13.49 4.08 -14.96
N LEU A 349 -14.49 3.32 -14.47
CA LEU A 349 -15.89 3.73 -14.47
C LEU A 349 -16.17 5.02 -13.69
N GLU A 350 -15.45 5.30 -12.62
CA GLU A 350 -15.64 6.50 -11.84
C GLU A 350 -15.36 7.78 -12.63
N TRP A 351 -14.51 7.71 -13.65
CA TRP A 351 -14.19 8.87 -14.50
C TRP A 351 -15.24 9.14 -15.60
N GLN A 352 -16.25 8.28 -15.71
CA GLN A 352 -17.40 8.48 -16.63
C GLN A 352 -18.59 9.17 -15.96
N THR A 353 -18.49 9.49 -14.67
CA THR A 353 -19.50 10.22 -13.90
C THR A 353 -19.07 11.65 -13.64
N SER A 354 -20.00 12.49 -13.21
CA SER A 354 -19.69 13.87 -12.77
C SER A 354 -18.75 13.86 -11.54
N SER A 355 -18.13 15.00 -11.26
CA SER A 355 -17.30 15.23 -10.06
C SER A 355 -17.97 16.31 -9.18
N PRO A 356 -18.52 15.95 -8.00
CA PRO A 356 -18.68 14.61 -7.41
C PRO A 356 -19.67 13.72 -8.19
N PRO A 357 -19.61 12.38 -8.01
CA PRO A 357 -20.56 11.48 -8.64
C PRO A 357 -21.96 11.62 -8.04
N PRO A 358 -23.04 11.32 -8.80
CA PRO A 358 -24.39 11.28 -8.25
C PRO A 358 -24.55 10.08 -7.30
N LEU A 359 -25.63 10.10 -6.49
CA LEU A 359 -25.88 9.11 -5.44
C LEU A 359 -25.78 7.64 -5.92
N TYR A 360 -26.28 7.36 -7.11
CA TYR A 360 -26.28 6.01 -7.71
C TYR A 360 -25.18 5.81 -8.74
N ASN A 361 -24.24 6.75 -8.89
CA ASN A 361 -23.18 6.82 -9.90
C ASN A 361 -23.71 6.84 -11.35
N PHE A 362 -24.55 5.89 -11.75
CA PHE A 362 -25.15 5.78 -13.07
C PHE A 362 -26.69 5.76 -12.95
N PRO A 363 -27.42 6.19 -14.01
CA PRO A 363 -28.87 6.15 -14.00
C PRO A 363 -29.41 4.75 -13.75
N VAL A 364 -30.40 4.65 -12.86
CA VAL A 364 -31.02 3.37 -12.52
C VAL A 364 -31.77 2.82 -13.73
N GLY A 365 -31.57 1.52 -14.02
CA GLY A 365 -32.25 0.83 -15.13
C GLY A 365 -31.57 1.00 -16.49
N GLN A 366 -30.52 1.79 -16.60
CA GLN A 366 -29.73 1.89 -17.84
C GLN A 366 -28.51 0.96 -17.79
N PRO A 367 -28.05 0.44 -18.94
CA PRO A 367 -26.78 -0.30 -19.01
C PRO A 367 -25.62 0.59 -18.57
N ILE A 368 -24.74 0.05 -17.73
CA ILE A 368 -23.50 0.74 -17.37
C ILE A 368 -22.53 0.59 -18.54
N PRO A 369 -22.03 1.68 -19.13
CA PRO A 369 -21.04 1.59 -20.20
C PRO A 369 -19.77 0.96 -19.66
N LEU A 370 -19.29 -0.08 -20.31
CA LEU A 370 -18.04 -0.76 -19.97
C LEU A 370 -16.98 -0.39 -21.00
N PRO A 371 -16.15 0.64 -20.76
CA PRO A 371 -15.06 0.97 -21.66
C PRO A 371 -14.02 -0.15 -21.66
N GLU A 372 -13.22 -0.20 -22.70
CA GLU A 372 -12.03 -1.04 -22.67
C GLU A 372 -11.03 -0.51 -21.63
N LEU A 373 -10.64 -1.40 -20.74
CA LEU A 373 -9.79 -1.05 -19.60
C LEU A 373 -8.38 -0.68 -20.08
N TYR A 374 -7.89 0.49 -19.61
CA TYR A 374 -6.56 1.03 -19.95
C TYR A 374 -6.36 1.33 -21.44
N GLU A 375 -7.45 1.56 -22.18
CA GLU A 375 -7.41 2.03 -23.56
C GLU A 375 -7.46 3.55 -23.61
N TYR A 376 -6.40 4.18 -24.11
CA TYR A 376 -6.23 5.64 -24.11
C TYR A 376 -6.34 6.28 -25.48
N ASP A 377 -6.30 5.50 -26.56
CA ASP A 377 -6.27 6.01 -27.95
C ASP A 377 -7.54 6.77 -28.33
N ASN A 378 -8.66 6.43 -27.69
CA ASN A 378 -9.96 7.05 -27.92
C ASN A 378 -10.25 8.22 -26.95
N LEU A 379 -9.31 8.62 -26.09
CA LEU A 379 -9.47 9.76 -25.20
C LEU A 379 -8.95 11.03 -25.84
N VAL A 380 -9.76 12.09 -25.80
CA VAL A 380 -9.43 13.43 -26.29
C VAL A 380 -9.50 14.43 -25.15
N LYS A 381 -8.53 15.31 -25.12
CA LYS A 381 -8.53 16.43 -24.17
C LYS A 381 -9.53 17.49 -24.57
N ASP A 382 -10.40 17.90 -23.66
CA ASP A 382 -11.30 19.04 -23.84
C ASP A 382 -10.55 20.34 -23.49
N GLU A 383 -10.15 21.08 -24.51
CA GLU A 383 -9.40 22.32 -24.31
C GLU A 383 -10.27 23.48 -23.80
N VAL A 384 -11.60 23.40 -24.01
CA VAL A 384 -12.55 24.47 -23.63
C VAL A 384 -12.97 24.33 -22.17
N ASN A 385 -13.44 23.14 -21.77
CA ASN A 385 -13.96 22.88 -20.43
C ASN A 385 -12.92 22.28 -19.49
N GLY A 386 -11.77 21.86 -20.03
CA GLY A 386 -10.75 21.11 -19.33
C GLY A 386 -11.15 19.66 -19.11
N GLY A 387 -10.15 18.79 -18.88
CA GLY A 387 -10.35 17.35 -18.66
C GLY A 387 -10.32 16.55 -19.98
N TRP A 388 -10.80 15.29 -19.89
CA TRP A 388 -10.75 14.33 -20.97
C TRP A 388 -12.11 13.66 -21.19
N HIS A 389 -12.43 13.31 -22.44
CA HIS A 389 -13.63 12.56 -22.80
C HIS A 389 -13.31 11.58 -23.92
N TYR A 390 -14.14 10.56 -24.08
CA TYR A 390 -14.04 9.65 -25.22
C TYR A 390 -14.50 10.37 -26.51
N LYS A 391 -13.82 10.10 -27.62
CA LYS A 391 -14.32 10.49 -28.97
C LYS A 391 -15.75 9.95 -29.09
N LYS A 392 -16.66 10.78 -29.53
CA LYS A 392 -17.99 10.30 -29.91
C LYS A 392 -17.80 9.43 -31.15
N ASP A 393 -18.29 8.20 -31.12
CA ASP A 393 -18.43 7.41 -32.32
C ASP A 393 -19.43 8.12 -33.23
N ASP A 394 -18.98 8.63 -34.36
CA ASP A 394 -19.86 9.26 -35.40
C ASP A 394 -20.88 8.27 -35.95
N ALA A 395 -20.77 6.97 -35.65
CA ALA A 395 -21.69 5.91 -36.08
C ALA A 395 -23.03 5.86 -35.29
N ALA A 396 -23.18 6.63 -34.18
CA ALA A 396 -24.40 6.59 -33.37
C ALA A 396 -25.46 7.68 -33.80
N THR A 397 -25.21 8.43 -34.87
CA THR A 397 -26.11 9.47 -35.36
C THR A 397 -26.97 9.05 -36.57
N GLU A 398 -26.83 7.81 -37.03
CA GLU A 398 -27.61 7.28 -38.15
C GLU A 398 -28.47 6.04 -37.78
N ALA A 399 -29.03 5.98 -36.58
CA ALA A 399 -29.98 4.94 -36.22
C ALA A 399 -31.23 5.53 -35.55
#